data_d5d8f8a200bd4ffdfaca03ca4d2ef401
#
_entry.id   d5d8f8a200bd4ffdfaca03ca4d2ef401
#
_cell.length_a   1.000
_cell.length_b   1.000
_cell.length_c   1.000
_cell.angle_alpha   90.00
_cell.angle_beta   90.00
_cell.angle_gamma   90.00
#
_symmetry.space_group_name_H-M   'P 1'
#
loop_
_entity.id
_entity.type
_entity.pdbx_description
1 polymer ?
#
loop_
_entity_poly.entity_id
_entity_poly.type
_entity_poly.pdbx_seq_one_letter_code
_entity_poly.pdbx_strand_id
1 'polypeptide(L)'
;MYEVLIERTAERDLRSLSSPLFLRVIPHIRALAENPRPGGCHKLVGSKNDWRIRIGDYRVIYEIDDRQKLVKVFRVRHRREVYR
;
A
#
# COMPACT_ATOMS: atom_id res chain seq x y z
N MET A 1 -16.43 0.90 -6.26
CA MET A 1 -15.28 1.57 -5.64
C MET A 1 -14.97 0.97 -4.28
N TYR A 2 -13.69 0.82 -3.97
CA TYR A 2 -13.25 0.32 -2.67
C TYR A 2 -13.01 1.49 -1.71
N GLU A 3 -13.23 1.24 -0.44
CA GLU A 3 -12.82 2.17 0.62
C GLU A 3 -11.38 1.85 1.00
N VAL A 4 -10.53 2.88 1.09
CA VAL A 4 -9.12 2.70 1.46
C VAL A 4 -8.94 3.15 2.91
N LEU A 5 -8.52 2.21 3.75
CA LEU A 5 -8.24 2.47 5.16
C LEU A 5 -6.74 2.42 5.38
N ILE A 6 -6.21 3.40 6.11
CA ILE A 6 -4.79 3.46 6.44
C ILE A 6 -4.63 2.97 7.88
N GLU A 7 -4.00 1.83 8.06
CA GLU A 7 -3.75 1.31 9.40
C GLU A 7 -2.71 2.19 10.12
N ARG A 8 -2.71 2.12 11.44
CA ARG A 8 -1.85 2.98 12.26
C ARG A 8 -0.37 2.86 11.90
N THR A 9 0.09 1.65 11.63
CA THR A 9 1.49 1.43 11.25
C THR A 9 1.83 2.10 9.93
N ALA A 10 0.92 2.03 8.95
CA ALA A 10 1.11 2.69 7.66
C ALA A 10 1.05 4.21 7.82
N GLU A 11 0.16 4.70 8.67
CA GLU A 11 0.09 6.14 8.96
C GLU A 11 1.42 6.65 9.52
N ARG A 12 1.99 5.89 10.46
CA ARG A 12 3.30 6.22 11.02
C ARG A 12 4.39 6.24 9.95
N ASP A 13 4.37 5.23 9.07
CA ASP A 13 5.33 5.17 7.97
C ASP A 13 5.21 6.40 7.07
N LEU A 14 3.98 6.78 6.73
CA LEU A 14 3.73 7.94 5.87
C LEU A 14 4.23 9.24 6.51
N ARG A 15 4.05 9.38 7.82
CA ARG A 15 4.51 10.57 8.53
C ARG A 15 6.04 10.70 8.54
N SER A 16 6.75 9.59 8.41
CA SER A 16 8.21 9.60 8.39
C SER A 16 8.81 9.92 7.03
N LEU A 17 7.97 9.98 5.98
CA LEU A 17 8.44 10.30 4.64
C LEU A 17 8.72 11.79 4.50
N SER A 18 9.72 12.13 3.65
CA SER A 18 9.90 13.51 3.25
C SER A 18 8.64 13.99 2.50
N SER A 19 8.42 15.30 2.45
CA SER A 19 7.26 15.85 1.75
C SER A 19 7.20 15.44 0.29
N PRO A 20 8.30 15.48 -0.49
CA PRO A 20 8.24 15.02 -1.87
C PRO A 20 7.85 13.56 -2.01
N LEU A 21 8.35 12.68 -1.13
CA LEU A 21 7.99 11.26 -1.16
C LEU A 21 6.52 11.06 -0.79
N PHE A 22 6.05 11.75 0.23
CA PHE A 22 4.65 11.68 0.64
C PHE A 22 3.74 12.06 -0.52
N LEU A 23 4.02 13.16 -1.19
CA LEU A 23 3.22 13.64 -2.31
C LEU A 23 3.28 12.69 -3.51
N ARG A 24 4.34 11.92 -3.62
CA ARG A 24 4.48 10.92 -4.68
C ARG A 24 3.72 9.64 -4.36
N VAL A 25 3.70 9.23 -3.08
CA VAL A 25 3.10 7.97 -2.65
C VAL A 25 1.57 8.06 -2.53
N ILE A 26 1.05 9.15 -1.99
CA ILE A 26 -0.38 9.30 -1.70
C ILE A 26 -1.29 9.06 -2.91
N PRO A 27 -1.00 9.61 -4.11
CA PRO A 27 -1.88 9.37 -5.26
C PRO A 27 -2.00 7.88 -5.62
N HIS A 28 -0.92 7.11 -5.44
CA HIS A 28 -0.96 5.67 -5.72
C HIS A 28 -1.86 4.95 -4.72
N ILE A 29 -1.81 5.35 -3.45
CA ILE A 29 -2.67 4.76 -2.44
C ILE A 29 -4.13 5.10 -2.73
N ARG A 30 -4.42 6.35 -3.06
CA ARG A 30 -5.79 6.77 -3.40
C ARG A 30 -6.33 6.01 -4.60
N ALA A 31 -5.49 5.75 -5.58
CA ALA A 31 -5.89 5.05 -6.79
C ALA A 31 -6.33 3.61 -6.52
N LEU A 32 -5.92 3.01 -5.39
CA LEU A 32 -6.36 1.69 -5.01
C LEU A 32 -7.87 1.61 -4.78
N ALA A 33 -8.52 2.73 -4.50
CA ALA A 33 -9.97 2.80 -4.35
C ALA A 33 -10.68 2.44 -5.66
N GLU A 34 -10.11 2.86 -6.78
CA GLU A 34 -10.67 2.58 -8.12
C GLU A 34 -10.22 1.23 -8.65
N ASN A 35 -8.96 0.86 -8.40
CA ASN A 35 -8.39 -0.38 -8.87
C ASN A 35 -7.40 -0.92 -7.83
N PRO A 36 -7.82 -1.86 -6.99
CA PRO A 36 -6.93 -2.39 -5.95
C PRO A 36 -5.82 -3.29 -6.48
N ARG A 37 -5.89 -3.70 -7.74
CA ARG A 37 -4.86 -4.52 -8.38
C ARG A 37 -4.30 -3.82 -9.61
N PRO A 38 -3.64 -2.66 -9.44
CA PRO A 38 -3.08 -1.94 -10.59
C PRO A 38 -1.95 -2.72 -11.24
N GLY A 39 -1.61 -2.33 -12.46
CA GLY A 39 -0.48 -2.93 -13.16
C GLY A 39 0.77 -2.84 -12.28
N GLY A 40 1.53 -3.93 -12.20
CA GLY A 40 2.73 -3.99 -11.37
C GLY A 40 2.51 -4.40 -9.93
N CYS A 41 1.26 -4.62 -9.49
CA CYS A 41 1.03 -5.15 -8.15
C CYS A 41 1.40 -6.62 -8.09
N HIS A 42 1.82 -7.06 -6.92
CA HIS A 42 2.18 -8.47 -6.69
C HIS A 42 1.52 -8.96 -5.42
N LYS A 43 0.97 -10.18 -5.50
CA LYS A 43 0.43 -10.85 -4.34
C LYS A 43 1.57 -11.38 -3.48
N LEU A 44 1.46 -11.20 -2.17
CA LEU A 44 2.49 -11.68 -1.26
C LEU A 44 2.37 -13.18 -1.04
N VAL A 45 3.52 -13.87 -1.05
CA VAL A 45 3.58 -15.31 -0.82
C VAL A 45 3.21 -15.60 0.64
N GLY A 46 2.38 -16.62 0.85
CA GLY A 46 2.00 -17.03 2.20
C GLY A 46 0.80 -16.29 2.76
N SER A 47 0.21 -15.37 1.99
CA SER A 47 -0.98 -14.66 2.41
C SER A 47 -2.07 -14.84 1.37
N LYS A 48 -3.33 -14.84 1.83
CA LYS A 48 -4.46 -14.96 0.92
C LYS A 48 -4.77 -13.66 0.19
N ASN A 49 -4.68 -12.55 0.90
CA ASN A 49 -5.23 -11.29 0.40
C ASN A 49 -4.26 -10.12 0.49
N ASP A 50 -3.00 -10.37 0.79
CA ASP A 50 -2.01 -9.30 0.92
C ASP A 50 -1.29 -9.08 -0.40
N TRP A 51 -1.12 -7.81 -0.74
CA TRP A 51 -0.58 -7.36 -2.00
C TRP A 51 0.43 -6.25 -1.76
N ARG A 52 1.26 -5.99 -2.75
CA ARG A 52 2.17 -4.84 -2.71
C ARG A 52 2.19 -4.13 -4.04
N ILE A 53 2.39 -2.82 -3.98
CA ILE A 53 2.75 -2.02 -5.15
C ILE A 53 4.09 -1.35 -4.87
N ARG A 54 4.83 -1.09 -5.93
CA ARG A 54 6.13 -0.44 -5.85
C ARG A 54 6.01 0.99 -6.33
N ILE A 55 6.56 1.93 -5.56
CA ILE A 55 6.62 3.34 -5.93
C ILE A 55 8.06 3.78 -5.72
N GLY A 56 8.87 3.80 -6.80
CA GLY A 56 10.29 4.03 -6.68
C GLY A 56 10.93 2.95 -5.82
N ASP A 57 11.64 3.35 -4.76
CA ASP A 57 12.27 2.42 -3.83
C ASP A 57 11.37 2.05 -2.66
N TYR A 58 10.11 2.46 -2.69
CA TYR A 58 9.17 2.18 -1.62
C TYR A 58 8.15 1.14 -2.05
N ARG A 59 7.64 0.42 -1.06
CA ARG A 59 6.57 -0.56 -1.25
C ARG A 59 5.43 -0.26 -0.32
N VAL A 60 4.22 -0.29 -0.88
CA VAL A 60 2.98 -0.19 -0.11
C VAL A 60 2.43 -1.60 0.01
N ILE A 61 2.24 -2.06 1.24
CA ILE A 61 1.71 -3.39 1.53
C ILE A 61 0.28 -3.22 2.04
N TYR A 62 -0.65 -3.92 1.40
CA TYR A 62 -2.07 -3.74 1.70
C TYR A 62 -2.83 -5.05 1.54
N GLU A 63 -3.97 -5.13 2.19
CA GLU A 63 -4.90 -6.24 2.08
C GLU A 63 -6.10 -5.80 1.25
N ILE A 64 -6.59 -6.70 0.41
CA ILE A 64 -7.81 -6.46 -0.36
C ILE A 64 -8.90 -7.38 0.17
N ASP A 65 -10.01 -6.80 0.59
CA ASP A 65 -11.22 -7.54 0.95
C ASP A 65 -12.28 -7.22 -0.10
N ASP A 66 -12.40 -8.12 -1.09
CA ASP A 66 -13.34 -7.92 -2.19
C ASP A 66 -14.79 -8.01 -1.72
N ARG A 67 -15.03 -8.74 -0.66
CA ARG A 67 -16.38 -8.95 -0.14
C ARG A 67 -16.92 -7.65 0.45
N GLN A 68 -16.11 -6.97 1.26
CA GLN A 68 -16.51 -5.73 1.89
C GLN A 68 -16.11 -4.50 1.09
N LYS A 69 -15.39 -4.69 -0.02
CA LYS A 69 -14.87 -3.59 -0.84
C LYS A 69 -13.97 -2.67 -0.03
N LEU A 70 -13.01 -3.28 0.67
CA LEU A 70 -12.05 -2.56 1.50
C LEU A 70 -10.64 -2.84 1.04
N VAL A 71 -9.80 -1.82 1.12
CA VAL A 71 -8.35 -1.92 0.97
C VAL A 71 -7.76 -1.41 2.27
N LYS A 72 -6.99 -2.25 2.97
CA LYS A 72 -6.34 -1.86 4.22
C LYS A 72 -4.85 -1.75 3.98
N VAL A 73 -4.33 -0.54 4.10
CA VAL A 73 -2.89 -0.29 3.91
C VAL A 73 -2.18 -0.51 5.23
N PHE A 74 -1.25 -1.48 5.27
CA PHE A 74 -0.54 -1.85 6.48
C PHE A 74 0.80 -1.17 6.63
N ARG A 75 1.59 -1.09 5.55
CA ARG A 75 2.95 -0.56 5.63
C ARG A 75 3.29 0.23 4.38
N VAL A 76 4.15 1.23 4.56
CA VAL A 76 4.79 1.96 3.48
C VAL A 76 6.27 1.96 3.82
N ARG A 77 7.06 1.10 3.19
CA ARG A 77 8.44 0.85 3.60
C ARG A 77 9.41 0.98 2.44
N HIS A 78 10.61 1.40 2.77
CA HIS A 78 11.72 1.35 1.82
C HIS A 78 12.02 -0.11 1.49
N ARG A 79 12.41 -0.40 0.25
CA ARG A 79 12.65 -1.77 -0.22
C ARG A 79 13.61 -2.54 0.68
N ARG A 80 14.59 -1.87 1.29
CA ARG A 80 15.55 -2.50 2.19
C ARG A 80 14.90 -3.03 3.46
N GLU A 81 13.85 -2.40 3.91
CA GLU A 81 13.17 -2.78 5.14
C GLU A 81 12.23 -3.96 4.95
N VAL A 82 11.69 -4.11 3.74
CA VAL A 82 10.71 -5.16 3.43
C VAL A 82 11.36 -6.55 3.43
N TYR A 83 12.64 -6.63 3.11
CA TYR A 83 13.34 -7.91 2.99
C TYR A 83 14.10 -8.31 4.26
N ARG A 84 13.88 -7.64 5.35
CA ARG A 84 14.48 -8.01 6.61
C ARG A 84 13.67 -9.04 7.35
#